data_18a854b753d7008266f23f4eda6a50a8
#
_entry.id   18a854b753d7008266f23f4eda6a50a8
#
_cell.length_a   1.000
_cell.length_b   1.000
_cell.length_c   1.000
_cell.angle_alpha   90.00
_cell.angle_beta   90.00
_cell.angle_gamma   90.00
#
_symmetry.space_group_name_H-M   'P 1'
#
loop_
_entity.id
_entity.type
_entity.pdbx_description
1 polymer ?
#
loop_
_entity_poly.entity_id
_entity_poly.type
_entity_poly.pdbx_seq_one_letter_code
_entity_poly.pdbx_strand_id
1 'polypeptide(L)'
;APIVINEKDGSISIIYNVVSQASHKGQEVYRPGKAGNPILEVKNGPEMKADDFHFTTTQRYTVFQDGSINVVSSIVSSDPSISLPRLGYAMKLPLQYNQYTYYGRGPNNNYADRKTGSFISLYKSAVKDQFINFAKPQSMGNREDVSWCALTTKKGDGVLFVADYEQR
;
A
#
# COMPACT_ATOMS: atom_id res chain seq x y z
N ALA A 1 5.83 -22.11 5.66
CA ALA A 1 6.90 -21.93 4.68
C ALA A 1 6.27 -21.61 3.32
N PRO A 2 6.93 -20.82 2.45
CA PRO A 2 6.44 -20.57 1.09
C PRO A 2 6.47 -21.84 0.25
N ILE A 3 5.57 -21.90 -0.73
CA ILE A 3 5.60 -22.92 -1.76
C ILE A 3 6.38 -22.35 -2.95
N VAL A 4 7.40 -23.05 -3.42
CA VAL A 4 8.22 -22.63 -4.56
C VAL A 4 7.99 -23.58 -5.73
N ILE A 5 7.67 -23.04 -6.90
CA ILE A 5 7.35 -23.79 -8.11
C ILE A 5 8.24 -23.29 -9.25
N ASN A 6 8.98 -24.19 -9.90
CA ASN A 6 9.65 -23.91 -11.16
C ASN A 6 8.64 -24.10 -12.30
N GLU A 7 8.31 -23.03 -12.98
CA GLU A 7 7.33 -23.03 -14.06
C GLU A 7 7.95 -23.55 -15.38
N LYS A 8 7.10 -24.00 -16.30
CA LYS A 8 7.56 -24.56 -17.59
C LYS A 8 8.25 -23.55 -18.50
N ASP A 9 7.94 -22.26 -18.34
CA ASP A 9 8.53 -21.15 -19.09
C ASP A 9 9.87 -20.65 -18.51
N GLY A 10 10.36 -21.31 -17.45
CA GLY A 10 11.58 -20.94 -16.75
C GLY A 10 11.44 -19.84 -15.72
N SER A 11 10.24 -19.33 -15.47
CA SER A 11 9.97 -18.45 -14.34
C SER A 11 9.87 -19.25 -13.03
N ILE A 12 9.94 -18.54 -11.90
CA ILE A 12 9.81 -19.13 -10.56
C ILE A 12 8.64 -18.48 -9.85
N SER A 13 7.66 -19.28 -9.44
CA SER A 13 6.55 -18.83 -8.59
C SER A 13 6.84 -19.11 -7.12
N ILE A 14 6.62 -18.10 -6.27
CA ILE A 14 6.73 -18.20 -4.82
C ILE A 14 5.37 -17.83 -4.23
N ILE A 15 4.75 -18.75 -3.51
CA ILE A 15 3.39 -18.57 -2.98
C ILE A 15 3.43 -18.55 -1.45
N TYR A 16 2.82 -17.53 -0.88
CA TYR A 16 2.59 -17.39 0.55
C TYR A 16 1.10 -17.46 0.86
N ASN A 17 0.72 -18.23 1.89
CA ASN A 17 -0.59 -18.18 2.50
C ASN A 17 -0.44 -17.51 3.86
N VAL A 18 -1.13 -16.40 4.06
CA VAL A 18 -1.01 -15.55 5.26
C VAL A 18 -2.38 -15.30 5.84
N VAL A 19 -2.50 -15.44 7.14
CA VAL A 19 -3.65 -14.95 7.90
C VAL A 19 -3.22 -13.68 8.63
N SER A 20 -3.93 -12.59 8.37
CA SER A 20 -3.66 -11.29 8.98
C SER A 20 -4.84 -10.89 9.86
N GLN A 21 -4.56 -10.65 11.13
CA GLN A 21 -5.54 -10.21 12.12
C GLN A 21 -5.14 -8.86 12.70
N ALA A 22 -6.10 -8.07 13.14
CA ALA A 22 -5.81 -6.86 13.88
C ALA A 22 -5.16 -7.19 15.23
N SER A 23 -4.06 -6.53 15.55
CA SER A 23 -3.44 -6.66 16.86
C SER A 23 -4.22 -5.83 17.88
N HIS A 24 -4.75 -6.47 18.91
CA HIS A 24 -5.32 -5.79 20.07
C HIS A 24 -4.27 -5.39 21.12
N LYS A 25 -3.02 -5.81 20.95
CA LYS A 25 -1.91 -5.38 21.81
C LYS A 25 -1.51 -3.95 21.46
N GLY A 26 -1.56 -3.08 22.45
CA GLY A 26 -1.15 -1.70 22.29
C GLY A 26 -2.22 -0.79 21.66
N GLN A 27 -3.47 -1.02 21.93
CA GLN A 27 -4.53 -0.08 21.52
C GLN A 27 -4.28 1.29 22.15
N GLU A 28 -4.07 2.28 21.30
CA GLU A 28 -3.91 3.67 21.72
C GLU A 28 -5.27 4.24 22.09
N VAL A 29 -5.43 4.62 23.35
CA VAL A 29 -6.65 5.26 23.84
C VAL A 29 -6.32 6.71 24.20
N TYR A 30 -6.95 7.66 23.53
CA TYR A 30 -6.88 9.07 23.89
C TYR A 30 -7.84 9.35 25.04
N ARG A 31 -7.31 9.82 26.17
CA ARG A 31 -8.11 10.31 27.28
C ARG A 31 -8.02 11.82 27.38
N PRO A 32 -9.10 12.51 27.80
CA PRO A 32 -9.02 13.93 28.15
C PRO A 32 -7.99 14.11 29.27
N GLY A 33 -6.93 14.85 28.99
CA GLY A 33 -5.93 15.24 29.98
C GLY A 33 -6.35 16.51 30.73
N LYS A 34 -5.63 16.84 31.81
CA LYS A 34 -5.77 18.13 32.48
C LYS A 34 -5.41 19.25 31.48
N ALA A 35 -6.15 20.35 31.50
CA ALA A 35 -5.99 21.48 30.58
C ALA A 35 -6.30 21.19 29.09
N GLY A 36 -7.12 20.18 28.79
CA GLY A 36 -7.58 19.90 27.42
C GLY A 36 -6.56 19.19 26.51
N ASN A 37 -5.37 18.87 27.00
CA ASN A 37 -4.40 18.08 26.22
C ASN A 37 -4.74 16.59 26.31
N PRO A 38 -4.87 15.89 25.17
CA PRO A 38 -5.11 14.45 25.20
C PRO A 38 -3.87 13.72 25.74
N ILE A 39 -4.11 12.75 26.61
CA ILE A 39 -3.06 11.82 27.07
C ILE A 39 -3.20 10.55 26.24
N LEU A 40 -2.11 10.16 25.58
CA LEU A 40 -2.02 8.87 24.91
C LEU A 40 -1.74 7.79 25.94
N GLU A 41 -2.66 6.86 26.10
CA GLU A 41 -2.49 5.67 26.94
C GLU A 41 -2.51 4.43 26.06
N VAL A 42 -1.45 3.62 26.16
CA VAL A 42 -1.40 2.32 25.47
C VAL A 42 -2.00 1.28 26.40
N LYS A 43 -3.14 0.72 26.04
CA LYS A 43 -3.76 -0.40 26.75
C LYS A 43 -3.49 -1.69 26.04
N ASN A 44 -3.15 -2.73 26.79
CA ASN A 44 -3.18 -4.09 26.26
C ASN A 44 -4.64 -4.49 26.04
N GLY A 45 -5.00 -4.73 24.78
CA GLY A 45 -6.28 -5.32 24.44
C GLY A 45 -6.35 -6.82 24.77
N PRO A 46 -7.51 -7.45 24.65
CA PRO A 46 -7.66 -8.88 24.81
C PRO A 46 -6.77 -9.64 23.80
N GLU A 47 -6.39 -10.86 24.16
CA GLU A 47 -5.69 -11.74 23.20
C GLU A 47 -6.59 -12.04 22.00
N MET A 48 -5.96 -12.11 20.81
CA MET A 48 -6.66 -12.44 19.57
C MET A 48 -7.14 -13.89 19.62
N LYS A 49 -8.39 -14.10 19.24
CA LYS A 49 -9.00 -15.41 19.09
C LYS A 49 -8.99 -15.82 17.62
N ALA A 50 -9.07 -17.11 17.36
CA ALA A 50 -9.07 -17.65 16.00
C ALA A 50 -10.26 -17.18 15.14
N ASP A 51 -11.37 -16.84 15.76
CA ASP A 51 -12.62 -16.36 15.16
C ASP A 51 -12.72 -14.83 15.09
N ASP A 52 -11.72 -14.10 15.60
CA ASP A 52 -11.66 -12.64 15.43
C ASP A 52 -11.52 -12.27 13.94
N PHE A 53 -11.97 -11.05 13.59
CA PHE A 53 -11.90 -10.54 12.22
C PHE A 53 -10.49 -10.68 11.64
N HIS A 54 -10.39 -11.33 10.49
CA HIS A 54 -9.12 -11.60 9.83
C HIS A 54 -9.24 -11.60 8.30
N PHE A 55 -8.10 -11.53 7.64
CA PHE A 55 -7.95 -11.77 6.21
C PHE A 55 -7.14 -13.04 5.97
N THR A 56 -7.62 -13.86 5.06
CA THR A 56 -6.82 -14.94 4.47
C THR A 56 -6.31 -14.46 3.11
N THR A 57 -5.00 -14.42 2.95
CA THR A 57 -4.35 -13.92 1.73
C THR A 57 -3.52 -15.03 1.12
N THR A 58 -3.75 -15.32 -0.16
CA THR A 58 -2.83 -16.08 -1.00
C THR A 58 -2.08 -15.10 -1.89
N GLN A 59 -0.78 -14.98 -1.70
CA GLN A 59 0.07 -14.06 -2.44
C GLN A 59 1.06 -14.85 -3.29
N ARG A 60 1.04 -14.63 -4.61
CA ARG A 60 1.96 -15.23 -5.57
C ARG A 60 2.88 -14.16 -6.15
N TYR A 61 4.17 -14.44 -6.08
CA TYR A 61 5.21 -13.70 -6.80
C TYR A 61 5.72 -14.61 -7.92
N THR A 62 5.66 -14.15 -9.16
CA THR A 62 6.26 -14.86 -10.30
C THR A 62 7.45 -14.04 -10.79
N VAL A 63 8.64 -14.58 -10.63
CA VAL A 63 9.91 -13.96 -11.02
C VAL A 63 10.29 -14.48 -12.40
N PHE A 64 10.43 -13.58 -13.37
CA PHE A 64 10.81 -13.90 -14.75
C PHE A 64 12.31 -13.75 -14.97
N GLN A 65 12.80 -14.33 -16.06
CA GLN A 65 14.23 -14.34 -16.41
C GLN A 65 14.78 -12.94 -16.73
N ASP A 66 13.93 -12.00 -17.14
CA ASP A 66 14.29 -10.60 -17.39
C ASP A 66 14.38 -9.75 -16.11
N GLY A 67 14.11 -10.36 -14.94
CA GLY A 67 14.12 -9.70 -13.64
C GLY A 67 12.80 -9.01 -13.28
N SER A 68 11.79 -9.07 -14.15
CA SER A 68 10.45 -8.59 -13.78
C SER A 68 9.77 -9.53 -12.78
N ILE A 69 8.87 -8.97 -11.97
CA ILE A 69 8.12 -9.71 -10.96
C ILE A 69 6.64 -9.40 -11.10
N ASN A 70 5.84 -10.41 -11.37
CA ASN A 70 4.38 -10.30 -11.27
C ASN A 70 3.93 -10.63 -9.84
N VAL A 71 3.06 -9.80 -9.27
CA VAL A 71 2.54 -9.97 -7.91
C VAL A 71 1.02 -10.06 -7.98
N VAL A 72 0.48 -11.20 -7.60
CA VAL A 72 -0.96 -11.45 -7.55
C VAL A 72 -1.37 -11.81 -6.13
N SER A 73 -2.40 -11.16 -5.59
CA SER A 73 -2.97 -11.49 -4.29
C SER A 73 -4.44 -11.76 -4.39
N SER A 74 -4.86 -12.89 -3.81
CA SER A 74 -6.25 -13.17 -3.50
C SER A 74 -6.45 -12.96 -2.00
N ILE A 75 -7.33 -12.01 -1.65
CA ILE A 75 -7.57 -11.60 -0.26
C ILE A 75 -9.03 -11.85 0.07
N VAL A 76 -9.26 -12.68 1.07
CA VAL A 76 -10.61 -13.03 1.53
C VAL A 76 -10.81 -12.52 2.95
N SER A 77 -11.84 -11.72 3.15
CA SER A 77 -12.27 -11.26 4.47
C SER A 77 -13.08 -12.35 5.19
N SER A 78 -12.86 -12.53 6.48
CA SER A 78 -13.71 -13.39 7.32
C SER A 78 -15.12 -12.83 7.52
N ASP A 79 -15.30 -11.52 7.35
CA ASP A 79 -16.59 -10.84 7.39
C ASP A 79 -16.67 -9.79 6.26
N PRO A 80 -17.37 -10.10 5.15
CA PRO A 80 -17.49 -9.19 4.02
C PRO A 80 -18.41 -7.99 4.30
N SER A 81 -19.13 -7.96 5.41
CA SER A 81 -19.96 -6.80 5.80
C SER A 81 -19.13 -5.63 6.32
N ILE A 82 -17.88 -5.87 6.73
CA ILE A 82 -16.99 -4.83 7.24
C ILE A 82 -16.38 -4.05 6.09
N SER A 83 -16.70 -2.77 6.01
CA SER A 83 -16.11 -1.85 5.04
C SER A 83 -14.68 -1.49 5.43
N LEU A 84 -13.75 -1.65 4.50
CA LEU A 84 -12.35 -1.30 4.70
C LEU A 84 -12.06 0.11 4.19
N PRO A 85 -11.39 0.95 4.97
CA PRO A 85 -10.98 2.27 4.51
C PRO A 85 -9.84 2.20 3.49
N ARG A 86 -9.02 1.15 3.54
CA ARG A 86 -7.89 0.94 2.62
C ARG A 86 -7.49 -0.54 2.59
N LEU A 87 -7.21 -1.02 1.39
CA LEU A 87 -6.57 -2.30 1.14
C LEU A 87 -5.51 -2.10 0.05
N GLY A 88 -4.30 -2.64 0.22
CA GLY A 88 -3.24 -2.49 -0.77
C GLY A 88 -1.88 -2.96 -0.25
N TYR A 89 -0.87 -2.72 -1.08
CA TYR A 89 0.51 -3.03 -0.74
C TYR A 89 1.23 -1.81 -0.16
N ALA A 90 2.12 -2.04 0.78
CA ALA A 90 3.09 -1.07 1.26
C ALA A 90 4.50 -1.58 0.96
N MET A 91 5.35 -0.72 0.40
CA MET A 91 6.71 -1.04 0.05
C MET A 91 7.66 0.03 0.56
N LYS A 92 8.83 -0.39 1.03
CA LYS A 92 9.92 0.51 1.42
C LYS A 92 11.05 0.37 0.43
N LEU A 93 11.52 1.50 -0.11
CA LEU A 93 12.66 1.57 -1.00
C LEU A 93 13.81 2.37 -0.38
N PRO A 94 15.07 2.10 -0.76
CA PRO A 94 16.21 2.91 -0.35
C PRO A 94 16.06 4.38 -0.74
N LEU A 95 16.56 5.29 0.11
CA LEU A 95 16.43 6.75 -0.05
C LEU A 95 17.04 7.31 -1.35
N GLN A 96 17.92 6.57 -1.99
CA GLN A 96 18.50 6.95 -3.28
C GLN A 96 17.47 7.02 -4.42
N TYR A 97 16.35 6.27 -4.31
CA TYR A 97 15.23 6.30 -5.25
C TYR A 97 14.31 7.48 -4.94
N ASN A 98 14.80 8.68 -5.20
CA ASN A 98 14.17 9.93 -4.78
C ASN A 98 13.52 10.73 -5.93
N GLN A 99 13.52 10.18 -7.15
CA GLN A 99 12.79 10.72 -8.29
C GLN A 99 11.51 9.90 -8.48
N TYR A 100 10.37 10.59 -8.53
CA TYR A 100 9.05 9.99 -8.72
C TYR A 100 8.49 10.41 -10.08
N THR A 101 8.18 9.43 -10.91
CA THR A 101 7.51 9.64 -12.21
C THR A 101 6.29 8.75 -12.27
N TYR A 102 5.17 9.26 -12.74
CA TYR A 102 3.96 8.44 -12.89
C TYR A 102 3.08 8.92 -14.03
N TYR A 103 2.33 7.99 -14.61
CA TYR A 103 1.25 8.29 -15.55
C TYR A 103 -0.07 8.01 -14.85
N GLY A 104 -0.84 9.06 -14.62
CA GLY A 104 -2.06 9.02 -13.83
C GLY A 104 -2.63 10.40 -13.59
N ARG A 105 -3.54 10.51 -12.64
CA ARG A 105 -4.19 11.78 -12.31
C ARG A 105 -3.32 12.63 -11.38
N GLY A 106 -3.11 13.88 -11.80
CA GLY A 106 -2.22 14.82 -11.10
C GLY A 106 -2.42 16.29 -11.52
N PRO A 107 -1.44 17.20 -11.24
CA PRO A 107 -0.18 16.96 -10.52
C PRO A 107 -0.34 16.83 -9.00
N ASN A 108 -1.41 17.40 -8.45
CA ASN A 108 -1.67 17.42 -7.03
C ASN A 108 -2.25 16.08 -6.54
N ASN A 109 -2.21 15.85 -5.22
CA ASN A 109 -2.90 14.72 -4.64
C ASN A 109 -4.41 14.82 -4.90
N ASN A 110 -5.01 13.69 -5.17
CA ASN A 110 -6.43 13.58 -5.47
C ASN A 110 -7.00 12.29 -4.87
N TYR A 111 -8.31 12.29 -4.67
CA TYR A 111 -9.06 11.22 -4.01
C TYR A 111 -10.39 11.06 -4.75
N ALA A 112 -11.11 9.97 -4.53
CA ALA A 112 -12.38 9.67 -5.21
C ALA A 112 -13.39 10.84 -5.12
N ASP A 113 -13.40 11.56 -4.00
CA ASP A 113 -14.26 12.71 -3.74
C ASP A 113 -13.64 14.07 -4.14
N ARG A 114 -12.39 14.08 -4.61
CA ARG A 114 -11.63 15.30 -4.90
C ARG A 114 -10.66 15.10 -6.06
N LYS A 115 -11.15 14.93 -7.28
CA LYS A 115 -10.32 14.70 -8.45
C LYS A 115 -10.65 15.57 -9.69
N THR A 116 -11.70 16.39 -9.61
CA THR A 116 -12.18 17.20 -10.75
C THR A 116 -11.12 18.17 -11.27
N GLY A 117 -10.28 18.74 -10.42
CA GLY A 117 -9.19 19.66 -10.83
C GLY A 117 -7.88 18.97 -11.22
N SER A 118 -7.89 17.66 -11.40
CA SER A 118 -6.69 16.87 -11.72
C SER A 118 -6.87 16.15 -13.05
N PHE A 119 -5.83 16.13 -13.89
CA PHE A 119 -5.87 15.56 -15.23
C PHE A 119 -4.93 14.35 -15.32
N ILE A 120 -5.27 13.40 -16.18
CA ILE A 120 -4.41 12.26 -16.50
C ILE A 120 -3.30 12.73 -17.42
N SER A 121 -2.05 12.57 -16.99
CA SER A 121 -0.85 12.93 -17.76
C SER A 121 0.39 12.27 -17.17
N LEU A 122 1.52 12.52 -17.80
CA LEU A 122 2.84 12.14 -17.27
C LEU A 122 3.34 13.24 -16.31
N TYR A 123 3.62 12.86 -15.08
CA TYR A 123 4.14 13.76 -14.06
C TYR A 123 5.49 13.27 -13.53
N LYS A 124 6.37 14.23 -13.22
CA LYS A 124 7.68 13.97 -12.63
C LYS A 124 7.99 14.99 -11.54
N SER A 125 8.53 14.52 -10.43
CA SER A 125 8.90 15.36 -9.28
C SER A 125 9.90 14.64 -8.39
N ALA A 126 10.49 15.34 -7.42
CA ALA A 126 11.21 14.67 -6.36
C ALA A 126 10.21 14.06 -5.34
N VAL A 127 10.57 12.92 -4.73
CA VAL A 127 9.76 12.27 -3.69
C VAL A 127 9.45 13.22 -2.52
N LYS A 128 10.42 14.05 -2.12
CA LYS A 128 10.25 15.06 -1.05
C LYS A 128 9.15 16.09 -1.35
N ASP A 129 8.88 16.36 -2.63
CA ASP A 129 7.90 17.36 -3.06
C ASP A 129 6.47 16.78 -3.05
N GLN A 130 6.31 15.47 -2.74
CA GLN A 130 5.00 14.82 -2.60
C GLN A 130 4.35 15.08 -1.25
N PHE A 131 5.10 15.57 -0.28
CA PHE A 131 4.56 15.93 1.02
C PHE A 131 3.73 17.22 0.93
N ILE A 132 2.49 17.15 1.39
CA ILE A 132 1.58 18.31 1.47
C ILE A 132 1.20 18.49 2.93
N ASN A 133 1.54 19.66 3.48
CA ASN A 133 1.15 20.00 4.85
C ASN A 133 -0.27 20.58 4.86
N PHE A 134 -1.24 19.75 5.22
CA PHE A 134 -2.60 20.23 5.41
C PHE A 134 -2.75 20.87 6.80
N ALA A 135 -3.53 21.94 6.89
CA ALA A 135 -3.84 22.61 8.14
C ALA A 135 -4.52 21.69 9.17
N LYS A 136 -5.30 20.71 8.68
CA LYS A 136 -5.90 19.66 9.50
C LYS A 136 -5.25 18.32 9.16
N PRO A 137 -4.76 17.54 10.15
CA PRO A 137 -4.19 16.22 9.91
C PRO A 137 -5.16 15.30 9.13
N GLN A 138 -4.71 14.77 8.01
CA GLN A 138 -5.48 13.90 7.14
C GLN A 138 -4.56 13.09 6.22
N SER A 139 -5.11 12.12 5.49
CA SER A 139 -4.36 11.38 4.47
C SER A 139 -3.84 12.32 3.37
N MET A 140 -2.63 12.07 2.90
CA MET A 140 -1.98 12.85 1.86
C MET A 140 -1.30 11.94 0.82
N GLY A 141 -1.00 12.50 -0.34
CA GLY A 141 -0.17 11.86 -1.37
C GLY A 141 -0.90 10.89 -2.27
N ASN A 142 -2.22 10.68 -2.11
CA ASN A 142 -2.96 9.79 -3.00
C ASN A 142 -2.97 10.30 -4.45
N ARG A 143 -2.89 9.37 -5.40
CA ARG A 143 -3.05 9.60 -6.84
C ARG A 143 -4.03 8.57 -7.38
N GLU A 144 -5.10 9.05 -8.01
CA GLU A 144 -6.10 8.22 -8.66
C GLU A 144 -5.70 7.93 -10.12
N ASP A 145 -6.28 6.89 -10.68
CA ASP A 145 -6.15 6.53 -12.09
C ASP A 145 -4.69 6.39 -12.56
N VAL A 146 -3.82 5.84 -11.69
CA VAL A 146 -2.39 5.63 -11.98
C VAL A 146 -2.20 4.30 -12.71
N SER A 147 -1.74 4.37 -13.97
CA SER A 147 -1.43 3.19 -14.78
C SER A 147 -0.07 2.59 -14.39
N TRP A 148 0.90 3.46 -14.14
CA TRP A 148 2.23 3.04 -13.70
C TRP A 148 2.92 4.17 -12.94
N CYS A 149 3.88 3.79 -12.10
CA CYS A 149 4.78 4.74 -11.47
C CYS A 149 6.19 4.16 -11.38
N ALA A 150 7.19 5.05 -11.36
CA ALA A 150 8.58 4.70 -11.20
C ALA A 150 9.21 5.51 -10.07
N LEU A 151 10.02 4.84 -9.27
CA LEU A 151 10.89 5.45 -8.28
C LEU A 151 12.34 5.19 -8.70
N THR A 152 13.07 6.25 -9.04
CA THR A 152 14.40 6.14 -9.63
C THR A 152 15.44 6.97 -8.88
N THR A 153 16.70 6.64 -9.11
CA THR A 153 17.82 7.53 -8.81
C THR A 153 17.86 8.67 -9.82
N LYS A 154 18.71 9.67 -9.59
CA LYS A 154 18.96 10.74 -10.58
C LYS A 154 19.56 10.21 -11.89
N LYS A 155 20.18 9.03 -11.89
CA LYS A 155 20.75 8.38 -13.09
C LYS A 155 19.70 7.60 -13.89
N GLY A 156 18.51 7.38 -13.34
CA GLY A 156 17.44 6.64 -14.00
C GLY A 156 17.27 5.18 -13.54
N ASP A 157 18.24 4.64 -12.77
CA ASP A 157 18.10 3.29 -12.21
C ASP A 157 17.01 3.27 -11.14
N GLY A 158 16.16 2.25 -11.12
CA GLY A 158 15.08 2.21 -10.12
C GLY A 158 14.10 1.08 -10.32
N VAL A 159 12.90 1.29 -9.79
CA VAL A 159 11.80 0.31 -9.84
C VAL A 159 10.61 0.94 -10.55
N LEU A 160 10.07 0.21 -11.52
CA LEU A 160 8.83 0.52 -12.21
C LEU A 160 7.71 -0.37 -11.66
N PHE A 161 6.62 0.25 -11.29
CA PHE A 161 5.37 -0.41 -10.88
C PHE A 161 4.33 -0.19 -11.96
N VAL A 162 3.76 -1.26 -12.46
CA VAL A 162 2.69 -1.22 -13.47
C VAL A 162 1.44 -1.82 -12.84
N ALA A 163 0.33 -1.10 -12.92
CA ALA A 163 -0.96 -1.61 -12.48
C ALA A 163 -1.52 -2.57 -13.54
N ASP A 164 -1.99 -3.74 -13.08
CA ASP A 164 -2.78 -4.63 -13.89
C ASP A 164 -4.26 -4.28 -13.70
N TYR A 165 -4.91 -3.84 -14.78
CA TYR A 165 -6.32 -3.45 -14.76
C TYR A 165 -7.29 -4.62 -14.93
N GLU A 166 -6.80 -5.84 -15.10
CA GLU A 166 -7.64 -7.04 -15.21
C GLU A 166 -8.16 -7.53 -13.85
N GLN A 167 -7.84 -6.84 -12.77
CA GLN A 167 -8.35 -7.18 -11.44
C GLN A 167 -9.83 -6.82 -11.32
N ARG A 168 -10.65 -7.84 -11.32
CA ARG A 168 -12.09 -7.79 -11.08
C ARG A 168 -12.40 -8.10 -9.62
#